data_9c520cf02760cea59523c52c655e1618
#
_entry.id   9c520cf02760cea59523c52c655e1618
#
_cell.length_a   1.000
_cell.length_b   1.000
_cell.length_c   1.000
_cell.angle_alpha   90.00
_cell.angle_beta   90.00
_cell.angle_gamma   90.00
#
_symmetry.space_group_name_H-M   'P 1'
#
loop_
_entity.id
_entity.type
_entity.pdbx_description
1 polymer ?
#
loop_
_entity_poly.entity_id
_entity_poly.type
_entity_poly.pdbx_seq_one_letter_code
_entity_poly.pdbx_strand_id
1 'polypeptide(L)' 'DGEVKNIKNTEISATHMENLIRAEHGLPLRTHYLPDGNSRSAIIDRQTSRSLYYDCNGNTTFQKIISPNKGYKYKRR' A
#
# COMPACT_ATOMS: atom_id res chain seq x y z
N ASP A 1 -2.30 -22.73 -5.26
CA ASP A 1 -1.81 -23.12 -3.95
C ASP A 1 -2.13 -22.11 -2.86
N GLY A 2 -2.77 -21.05 -3.21
CA GLY A 2 -3.21 -20.05 -2.26
C GLY A 2 -2.09 -19.19 -1.67
N GLU A 3 -0.88 -19.42 -2.05
CA GLU A 3 0.23 -18.66 -1.53
C GLU A 3 0.39 -17.35 -2.29
N VAL A 4 0.45 -16.26 -1.55
CA VAL A 4 0.61 -14.94 -2.15
C VAL A 4 2.08 -14.59 -2.16
N LYS A 5 2.79 -15.02 -3.17
CA LYS A 5 4.20 -14.68 -3.35
C LYS A 5 4.34 -13.28 -3.91
N ASN A 6 3.51 -12.99 -4.92
CA ASN A 6 3.52 -11.68 -5.57
C ASN A 6 2.09 -11.20 -5.69
N ILE A 7 1.87 -9.99 -5.24
CA ILE A 7 0.57 -9.35 -5.41
C ILE A 7 0.51 -8.84 -6.85
N LYS A 8 -0.60 -9.12 -7.53
CA LYS A 8 -0.77 -8.65 -8.91
C LYS A 8 -0.75 -7.13 -8.95
N ASN A 9 -0.18 -6.58 -10.00
CA ASN A 9 -0.11 -5.12 -10.14
C ASN A 9 -1.49 -4.47 -10.09
N THR A 10 -2.51 -5.12 -10.65
CA THR A 10 -3.87 -4.59 -10.61
C THR A 10 -4.39 -4.52 -9.18
N GLU A 11 -4.02 -5.49 -8.33
CA GLU A 11 -4.43 -5.50 -6.95
C GLU A 11 -3.72 -4.42 -6.13
N ILE A 12 -2.45 -4.20 -6.43
CA ILE A 12 -1.68 -3.13 -5.79
C ILE A 12 -2.31 -1.78 -6.14
N SER A 13 -2.61 -1.56 -7.42
CA SER A 13 -3.22 -0.32 -7.87
C SER A 13 -4.59 -0.11 -7.24
N ALA A 14 -5.41 -1.16 -7.18
CA ALA A 14 -6.74 -1.07 -6.59
C ALA A 14 -6.66 -0.71 -5.11
N THR A 15 -5.75 -1.32 -4.38
CA THR A 15 -5.58 -1.03 -2.96
C THR A 15 -5.07 0.39 -2.75
N HIS A 16 -4.17 0.84 -3.61
CA HIS A 16 -3.67 2.20 -3.55
C HIS A 16 -4.79 3.21 -3.77
N MET A 17 -5.63 2.98 -4.79
CA MET A 17 -6.77 3.86 -5.05
C MET A 17 -7.75 3.86 -3.89
N GLU A 18 -8.00 2.70 -3.31
CA GLU A 18 -8.85 2.61 -2.13
C GLU A 18 -8.29 3.46 -0.99
N ASN A 19 -6.98 3.43 -0.79
CA ASN A 19 -6.35 4.21 0.26
C ASN A 19 -6.41 5.70 0.00
N LEU A 20 -6.32 6.12 -1.25
CA LEU A 20 -6.51 7.54 -1.59
C LEU A 20 -7.89 8.00 -1.15
N ILE A 21 -8.92 7.20 -1.42
CA ILE A 21 -10.29 7.52 -1.06
C ILE A 21 -10.46 7.49 0.46
N ARG A 22 -9.93 6.47 1.12
CA ARG A 22 -10.00 6.35 2.57
C ARG A 22 -9.34 7.55 3.26
N ALA A 23 -8.17 7.93 2.81
CA ALA A 23 -7.46 9.07 3.40
C ALA A 23 -8.27 10.35 3.24
N GLU A 24 -8.89 10.54 2.07
CA GLU A 24 -9.70 11.70 1.80
C GLU A 24 -10.91 11.79 2.73
N HIS A 25 -11.47 10.64 3.11
CA HIS A 25 -12.63 10.57 4.00
C HIS A 25 -12.24 10.38 5.47
N GLY A 26 -10.95 10.42 5.79
CA GLY A 26 -10.50 10.26 7.16
C GLY A 26 -10.64 8.85 7.71
N LEU A 27 -10.79 7.86 6.84
CA LEU A 27 -10.92 6.46 7.24
C LEU A 27 -9.54 5.83 7.44
N PRO A 28 -9.45 4.78 8.28
CA PRO A 28 -8.19 4.06 8.42
C PRO A 28 -7.71 3.50 7.09
N LEU A 29 -6.42 3.61 6.82
CA LEU A 29 -5.83 3.11 5.60
C LEU A 29 -5.78 1.59 5.62
N ARG A 30 -5.95 0.99 4.44
CA ARG A 30 -5.79 -0.44 4.28
C ARG A 30 -4.30 -0.75 4.22
N THR A 31 -3.81 -1.54 5.18
CA THR A 31 -2.38 -1.81 5.31
C THR A 31 -1.95 -3.07 4.56
N HIS A 32 -2.88 -3.98 4.33
CA HIS A 32 -2.59 -5.26 3.69
C HIS A 32 -3.59 -5.54 2.60
N TYR A 33 -3.13 -6.21 1.54
CA TYR A 33 -4.03 -6.66 0.49
C TYR A 33 -4.97 -7.75 1.01
N LEU A 34 -4.41 -8.73 1.76
CA LEU A 34 -5.22 -9.81 2.32
C LEU A 34 -5.70 -9.43 3.72
N PRO A 35 -6.93 -9.84 4.07
CA PRO A 35 -7.49 -9.47 5.38
C PRO A 35 -6.84 -10.18 6.56
N ASP A 36 -6.06 -11.24 6.31
CA ASP A 36 -5.41 -11.99 7.38
C ASP A 36 -4.19 -11.27 8.00
N GLY A 37 -3.81 -10.13 7.42
CA GLY A 37 -2.67 -9.38 7.94
C GLY A 37 -1.32 -10.00 7.62
N ASN A 38 -1.26 -10.91 6.66
CA ASN A 38 -0.01 -11.55 6.27
C ASN A 38 0.99 -10.50 5.78
N SER A 39 2.19 -10.51 6.34
CA SER A 39 3.21 -9.51 6.02
C SER A 39 3.58 -9.49 4.54
N ARG A 40 3.43 -10.61 3.84
CA ARG A 40 3.70 -10.68 2.41
C ARG A 40 2.70 -9.87 1.59
N SER A 41 1.52 -9.62 2.14
CA SER A 41 0.49 -8.82 1.48
C SER A 41 0.50 -7.37 1.96
N ALA A 42 1.48 -6.97 2.74
CA ALA A 42 1.56 -5.59 3.24
C ALA A 42 1.73 -4.61 2.09
N ILE A 43 0.90 -3.57 2.09
CA ILE A 43 0.90 -2.53 1.07
C ILE A 43 1.46 -1.23 1.62
N ILE A 44 1.35 -1.05 2.93
CA ILE A 44 1.76 0.18 3.61
C ILE A 44 2.69 -0.17 4.75
N ASP A 45 3.70 0.65 4.96
CA ASP A 45 4.54 0.55 6.15
C ASP A 45 3.78 1.08 7.34
N ARG A 46 3.68 0.28 8.39
CA ARG A 46 2.92 0.64 9.58
C ARG A 46 3.50 1.82 10.34
N GLN A 47 4.82 1.93 10.34
CA GLN A 47 5.49 2.97 11.10
C GLN A 47 5.37 4.34 10.45
N THR A 48 5.50 4.39 9.13
CA THR A 48 5.48 5.65 8.41
C THR A 48 4.14 5.95 7.76
N SER A 49 3.27 4.95 7.64
CA SER A 49 1.99 5.04 6.93
C SER A 49 2.17 5.42 5.46
N ARG A 50 3.30 5.05 4.89
CA ARG A 50 3.59 5.31 3.48
C ARG A 50 3.46 4.05 2.66
N SER A 51 3.13 4.22 1.38
CA SER A 51 3.01 3.10 0.47
C SER A 51 4.33 2.36 0.33
N LEU A 52 4.24 1.03 0.21
CA LEU A 52 5.41 0.19 -0.07
C LEU A 52 5.59 -0.05 -1.56
N TYR A 53 4.67 0.42 -2.41
CA TYR A 53 4.70 0.15 -3.85
C TYR A 53 4.58 1.39 -4.70
N TYR A 54 4.28 2.54 -4.10
CA TYR A 54 4.20 3.80 -4.82
C TYR A 54 5.19 4.77 -4.20
N ASP A 55 6.00 5.40 -5.05
CA ASP A 55 6.98 6.36 -4.57
C ASP A 55 6.31 7.69 -4.23
N CYS A 56 7.09 8.63 -3.74
CA CYS A 56 6.55 9.92 -3.29
C CYS A 56 5.89 10.72 -4.43
N ASN A 57 6.18 10.37 -5.67
CA ASN A 57 5.58 11.01 -6.83
C ASN A 57 4.30 10.32 -7.30
N GLY A 58 3.91 9.23 -6.64
CA GLY A 58 2.73 8.49 -7.00
C GLY A 58 2.92 7.49 -8.13
N ASN A 59 4.15 7.12 -8.43
CA ASN A 59 4.45 6.14 -9.46
C ASN A 59 4.70 4.78 -8.83
N THR A 60 4.11 3.73 -9.42
CA THR A 60 4.31 2.39 -8.91
C THR A 60 5.72 1.91 -9.21
N THR A 61 6.28 1.15 -8.27
CA THR A 61 7.61 0.57 -8.41
C THR A 61 7.55 -0.91 -8.76
N PHE A 62 6.38 -1.54 -8.60
CA PHE A 62 6.17 -2.98 -8.79
C PHE A 62 7.01 -3.86 -7.87
N GLN A 63 7.90 -3.29 -7.08
CA GLN A 63 8.67 -4.00 -6.08
C GLN A 63 8.58 -3.22 -4.78
N LYS A 64 8.71 -3.94 -3.67
CA LYS A 64 8.61 -3.28 -2.38
C LYS A 64 9.72 -2.24 -2.21
N ILE A 65 9.32 -1.08 -1.76
CA ILE A 65 10.26 -0.01 -1.44
C ILE A 65 11.00 -0.40 -0.17
N ILE A 66 12.33 -0.42 -0.26
CA ILE A 66 13.18 -0.82 0.87
C ILE A 66 13.22 0.28 1.93
N SER A 67 13.19 1.54 1.48
CA SER A 67 13.19 2.68 2.39
C SER A 67 11.78 3.26 2.47
N PRO A 68 10.98 2.89 3.48
CA PRO A 68 9.57 3.32 3.55
C PRO A 68 9.38 4.83 3.52
N ASN A 69 10.39 5.58 3.95
CA ASN A 69 10.31 7.05 3.94
C ASN A 69 10.17 7.64 2.53
N LYS A 70 10.49 6.85 1.51
CA LYS A 70 10.36 7.28 0.12
C LYS A 70 9.02 6.92 -0.49
N GLY A 71 8.17 6.21 0.23
CA GLY A 71 6.88 5.83 -0.26
C GLY A 71 5.88 6.99 -0.26
N TYR A 72 4.85 6.84 -1.09
CA TYR A 72 3.79 7.82 -1.18
C TYR A 72 3.11 8.00 0.19
N LYS A 73 2.93 9.23 0.61
CA LYS A 73 2.24 9.56 1.86
C LYS A 73 0.80 9.94 1.53
N TYR A 74 -0.15 9.12 2.00
CA TYR A 74 -1.55 9.41 1.78
C TYR A 74 -1.97 10.62 2.61
N LYS A 75 -2.58 11.60 1.93
CA LYS A 75 -3.00 12.83 2.57
C LYS A 75 -4.39 12.65 3.15
N ARG A 76 -4.55 13.03 4.40
CA ARG A 76 -5.84 13.02 5.06
C ARG A 76 -6.43 14.43 5.06
N ARG A 77 -7.72 14.47 4.96
CA ARG A 77 -8.43 15.73 5.15
C ARG A 77 -8.69 15.95 6.62
#